data_9f81444333547d88c6802e64a00480a2
#
_entry.id   9f81444333547d88c6802e64a00480a2
#
_cell.length_a   1.000
_cell.length_b   1.000
_cell.length_c   1.000
_cell.angle_alpha   90.00
_cell.angle_beta   90.00
_cell.angle_gamma   90.00
#
_symmetry.space_group_name_H-M   'P 1'
#
loop_
_entity.id
_entity.type
_entity.pdbx_description
1 polymer ?
#
loop_
_entity_poly.entity_id
_entity_poly.type
_entity_poly.pdbx_seq_one_letter_code
_entity_poly.pdbx_strand_id
1 'polypeptide(L)'
;MTHTQAPHLEQDAQDPGLVRLSGHWTLHTALAAAEVLRGIPDTLTGIDASGITVLDSAGVLQVLRVARRADLGEDALAFREEHRALVCTIEEVADDRP
;
A
#
# COMPACT_ATOMS: atom_id res chain seq x y z
N MET A 1 -0.35 -0.98 26.59
CA MET A 1 -1.40 -1.38 25.65
C MET A 1 -1.03 -0.98 24.24
N THR A 2 -1.00 -1.96 23.36
CA THR A 2 -0.75 -1.68 21.96
C THR A 2 -2.09 -1.44 21.26
N HIS A 3 -2.23 -0.29 20.67
CA HIS A 3 -3.40 0.01 19.86
C HIS A 3 -3.08 -0.27 18.41
N THR A 4 -3.93 -1.05 17.77
CA THR A 4 -3.84 -1.23 16.33
C THR A 4 -4.29 0.07 15.68
N GLN A 5 -3.40 0.68 14.91
CA GLN A 5 -3.75 1.85 14.15
C GLN A 5 -4.48 1.43 12.88
N ALA A 6 -5.64 2.01 12.65
CA ALA A 6 -6.40 1.70 11.44
C ALA A 6 -5.61 2.12 10.19
N PRO A 7 -5.78 1.41 9.07
CA PRO A 7 -5.23 1.86 7.80
C PRO A 7 -5.80 3.23 7.44
N HIS A 8 -4.93 4.10 6.97
CA HIS A 8 -5.33 5.46 6.62
C HIS A 8 -4.75 5.82 5.26
N LEU A 9 -5.52 6.57 4.49
CA LEU A 9 -5.14 7.04 3.17
C LEU A 9 -5.37 8.53 3.11
N GLU A 10 -4.39 9.27 2.61
CA GLU A 10 -4.48 10.71 2.46
C GLU A 10 -3.97 11.10 1.07
N GLN A 11 -4.72 11.93 0.38
CA GLN A 11 -4.26 12.49 -0.90
C GLN A 11 -3.32 13.66 -0.64
N ASP A 12 -2.28 13.76 -1.46
CA ASP A 12 -1.39 14.91 -1.40
C ASP A 12 -2.15 16.16 -1.86
N ALA A 13 -1.99 17.25 -1.12
CA ALA A 13 -2.71 18.50 -1.40
C ALA A 13 -2.29 19.13 -2.73
N GLN A 14 -1.03 18.91 -3.16
CA GLN A 14 -0.48 19.50 -4.37
C GLN A 14 -0.56 18.55 -5.56
N ASP A 15 -0.60 17.25 -5.31
CA ASP A 15 -0.66 16.23 -6.34
C ASP A 15 -1.76 15.24 -5.98
N PRO A 16 -2.99 15.43 -6.45
CA PRO A 16 -4.10 14.55 -6.09
C PRO A 16 -3.94 13.11 -6.57
N GLY A 17 -3.05 12.86 -7.51
CA GLY A 17 -2.72 11.50 -7.95
C GLY A 17 -1.78 10.77 -6.99
N LEU A 18 -1.12 11.48 -6.08
CA LEU A 18 -0.25 10.89 -5.08
C LEU A 18 -1.03 10.64 -3.80
N VAL A 19 -1.02 9.42 -3.31
CA VAL A 19 -1.66 9.07 -2.03
C VAL A 19 -0.63 8.60 -1.04
N ARG A 20 -0.87 8.90 0.23
CA ARG A 20 -0.02 8.45 1.34
C ARG A 20 -0.80 7.46 2.17
N LEU A 21 -0.17 6.33 2.45
CA LEU A 21 -0.74 5.29 3.30
C LEU A 21 -0.02 5.28 4.64
N SER A 22 -0.78 5.10 5.71
CA SER A 22 -0.22 5.07 7.06
C SER A 22 -1.00 4.08 7.93
N GLY A 23 -0.49 3.82 9.13
CA GLY A 23 -1.11 2.91 10.07
C GLY A 23 -0.68 1.47 9.88
N HIS A 24 -1.54 0.56 10.31
CA HIS A 24 -1.29 -0.87 10.21
C HIS A 24 -1.98 -1.47 8.99
N TRP A 25 -1.21 -2.13 8.14
CA TRP A 25 -1.69 -2.77 6.92
C TRP A 25 -1.36 -4.25 7.01
N THR A 26 -2.21 -4.99 7.70
CA THR A 26 -1.99 -6.40 8.02
C THR A 26 -3.25 -7.21 7.72
N LEU A 27 -3.15 -8.52 7.92
CA LEU A 27 -4.30 -9.40 7.79
C LEU A 27 -5.43 -8.98 8.75
N HIS A 28 -5.08 -8.52 9.94
CA HIS A 28 -6.07 -8.10 10.94
C HIS A 28 -6.82 -6.83 10.56
N THR A 29 -6.23 -6.01 9.71
CA THR A 29 -6.85 -4.74 9.25
C THR A 29 -7.27 -4.81 7.79
N ALA A 30 -7.29 -6.00 7.20
CA ALA A 30 -7.51 -6.16 5.76
C ALA A 30 -8.85 -5.60 5.27
N LEU A 31 -9.92 -5.78 6.04
CA LEU A 31 -11.23 -5.23 5.65
C LEU A 31 -11.23 -3.72 5.69
N ALA A 32 -10.65 -3.15 6.74
CA ALA A 32 -10.53 -1.69 6.85
C ALA A 32 -9.66 -1.13 5.74
N ALA A 33 -8.57 -1.83 5.41
CA ALA A 33 -7.68 -1.42 4.32
C ALA A 33 -8.41 -1.44 2.98
N ALA A 34 -9.23 -2.47 2.72
CA ALA A 34 -10.01 -2.54 1.50
C ALA A 34 -10.97 -1.36 1.36
N GLU A 35 -11.61 -0.97 2.46
CA GLU A 35 -12.50 0.19 2.48
C GLU A 35 -11.75 1.48 2.17
N VAL A 36 -10.58 1.65 2.79
CA VAL A 36 -9.73 2.83 2.57
C VAL A 36 -9.30 2.91 1.10
N LEU A 37 -8.93 1.77 0.51
CA LEU A 37 -8.46 1.72 -0.87
C LEU A 37 -9.55 2.03 -1.90
N ARG A 38 -10.81 1.96 -1.52
CA ARG A 38 -11.90 2.38 -2.40
C ARG A 38 -11.87 3.87 -2.69
N GLY A 39 -11.24 4.64 -1.82
CA GLY A 39 -11.11 6.10 -1.99
C GLY A 39 -9.98 6.51 -2.93
N ILE A 40 -9.29 5.56 -3.54
CA ILE A 40 -8.18 5.88 -4.44
C ILE A 40 -8.73 6.53 -5.72
N PRO A 41 -8.13 7.65 -6.15
CA PRO A 41 -8.60 8.32 -7.38
C PRO A 41 -8.23 7.52 -8.63
N ASP A 42 -9.02 7.68 -9.68
CA ASP A 42 -8.76 7.06 -10.98
C ASP A 42 -7.47 7.58 -11.62
N THR A 43 -7.03 8.74 -11.18
CA THR A 43 -5.82 9.40 -11.70
C THR A 43 -4.60 9.12 -10.84
N LEU A 44 -4.59 7.98 -10.14
CA LEU A 44 -3.48 7.60 -9.26
C LEU A 44 -2.16 7.57 -10.04
N THR A 45 -1.17 8.31 -9.55
CA THR A 45 0.17 8.41 -10.16
C THR A 45 1.27 7.88 -9.25
N GLY A 46 1.01 7.75 -7.95
CA GLY A 46 2.01 7.25 -7.02
C GLY A 46 1.41 6.90 -5.67
N ILE A 47 2.08 6.02 -4.95
CA ILE A 47 1.69 5.60 -3.61
C ILE A 47 2.90 5.73 -2.69
N ASP A 48 2.78 6.56 -1.68
CA ASP A 48 3.78 6.69 -0.63
C ASP A 48 3.32 5.86 0.57
N ALA A 49 3.88 4.68 0.71
CA ALA A 49 3.57 3.76 1.80
C ALA A 49 4.56 3.84 2.95
N SER A 50 5.42 4.85 2.96
CA SER A 50 6.41 5.02 4.02
C SER A 50 5.79 5.36 5.37
N GLY A 51 4.54 5.77 5.40
CA GLY A 51 3.81 6.02 6.64
C GLY A 51 3.26 4.76 7.30
N ILE A 52 3.26 3.64 6.60
CA ILE A 52 2.81 2.36 7.16
C ILE A 52 3.80 1.92 8.24
N THR A 53 3.31 1.70 9.45
CA THR A 53 4.16 1.33 10.58
C THR A 53 4.25 -0.19 10.79
N VAL A 54 3.18 -0.92 10.48
CA VAL A 54 3.16 -2.37 10.54
C VAL A 54 2.61 -2.90 9.22
N LEU A 55 3.37 -3.77 8.58
CA LEU A 55 3.03 -4.29 7.27
C LEU A 55 3.33 -5.79 7.22
N ASP A 56 2.39 -6.57 6.74
CA ASP A 56 2.60 -8.00 6.46
C ASP A 56 2.27 -8.32 5.00
N SER A 57 2.36 -9.58 4.63
CA SER A 57 2.14 -10.00 3.25
C SER A 57 0.74 -9.66 2.75
N ALA A 58 -0.27 -9.71 3.61
CA ALA A 58 -1.63 -9.34 3.23
C ALA A 58 -1.73 -7.86 2.86
N GLY A 59 -1.07 -6.99 3.65
CA GLY A 59 -1.02 -5.56 3.38
C GLY A 59 -0.28 -5.25 2.09
N VAL A 60 0.86 -5.91 1.87
CA VAL A 60 1.63 -5.75 0.63
C VAL A 60 0.79 -6.11 -0.58
N LEU A 61 0.09 -7.25 -0.53
CA LEU A 61 -0.75 -7.69 -1.65
C LEU A 61 -1.82 -6.68 -1.99
N GLN A 62 -2.45 -6.08 -0.99
CA GLN A 62 -3.48 -5.06 -1.24
C GLN A 62 -2.91 -3.84 -1.96
N VAL A 63 -1.76 -3.36 -1.50
CA VAL A 63 -1.11 -2.20 -2.12
C VAL A 63 -0.67 -2.53 -3.55
N LEU A 64 -0.08 -3.70 -3.76
CA LEU A 64 0.38 -4.11 -5.09
C LEU A 64 -0.77 -4.28 -6.06
N ARG A 65 -1.92 -4.79 -5.62
CA ARG A 65 -3.09 -4.93 -6.48
C ARG A 65 -3.58 -3.58 -6.99
N VAL A 66 -3.61 -2.60 -6.10
CA VAL A 66 -4.00 -1.24 -6.47
C VAL A 66 -3.00 -0.65 -7.45
N ALA A 67 -1.71 -0.83 -7.18
CA ALA A 67 -0.65 -0.33 -8.06
C ALA A 67 -0.77 -0.93 -9.46
N ARG A 68 -1.08 -2.21 -9.56
CA ARG A 68 -1.24 -2.88 -10.85
C ARG A 68 -2.45 -2.39 -11.62
N ARG A 69 -3.57 -2.15 -10.94
CA ARG A 69 -4.76 -1.59 -11.58
C ARG A 69 -4.48 -0.21 -12.17
N ALA A 70 -3.66 0.56 -11.49
CA ALA A 70 -3.30 1.91 -11.93
C ALA A 70 -2.10 1.92 -12.87
N ASP A 71 -1.54 0.75 -13.17
CA ASP A 71 -0.36 0.59 -14.01
C ASP A 71 0.84 1.36 -13.48
N LEU A 72 1.03 1.34 -12.17
CA LEU A 72 2.17 2.01 -11.52
C LEU A 72 3.40 1.11 -11.54
N GLY A 73 4.53 1.69 -11.93
CA GLY A 73 5.83 1.02 -11.83
C GLY A 73 6.39 1.10 -10.42
N GLU A 74 7.52 0.43 -10.20
CA GLU A 74 8.21 0.44 -8.91
C GLU A 74 8.60 1.84 -8.47
N ASP A 75 8.94 2.70 -9.40
CA ASP A 75 9.34 4.08 -9.10
C ASP A 75 8.20 4.90 -8.50
N ALA A 76 6.98 4.48 -8.72
CA ALA A 76 5.80 5.17 -8.19
C ALA A 76 5.38 4.66 -6.81
N LEU A 77 6.08 3.65 -6.27
CA LEU A 77 5.81 3.07 -4.96
C LEU A 77 6.95 3.36 -4.01
N ALA A 78 6.65 3.91 -2.83
CA ALA A 78 7.64 4.15 -1.80
C ALA A 78 7.25 3.38 -0.54
N PHE A 79 8.16 2.56 -0.04
CA PHE A 79 7.99 1.82 1.21
C PHE A 79 9.15 2.14 2.15
N ARG A 80 8.95 1.92 3.44
CA ARG A 80 10.06 2.00 4.40
C ARG A 80 11.09 0.96 4.05
N GLU A 81 12.35 1.30 4.30
CA GLU A 81 13.45 0.40 4.02
C GLU A 81 13.27 -0.95 4.70
N GLU A 82 12.78 -0.95 5.95
CA GLU A 82 12.53 -2.16 6.71
C GLU A 82 11.46 -3.07 6.09
N HIS A 83 10.62 -2.54 5.21
CA HIS A 83 9.57 -3.31 4.53
C HIS A 83 9.97 -3.75 3.11
N ARG A 84 11.06 -3.25 2.59
CA ARG A 84 11.42 -3.48 1.18
C ARG A 84 11.70 -4.94 0.87
N ALA A 85 12.34 -5.66 1.77
CA ALA A 85 12.60 -7.09 1.56
C ALA A 85 11.30 -7.87 1.44
N LEU A 86 10.32 -7.57 2.30
CA LEU A 86 9.01 -8.22 2.24
C LEU A 86 8.29 -7.89 0.94
N VAL A 87 8.32 -6.64 0.51
CA VAL A 87 7.69 -6.21 -0.73
C VAL A 87 8.30 -6.94 -1.93
N CYS A 88 9.62 -7.03 -1.99
CA CYS A 88 10.31 -7.75 -3.07
C CYS A 88 9.93 -9.21 -3.09
N THR A 89 9.86 -9.86 -1.93
CA THR A 89 9.47 -11.27 -1.84
C THR A 89 8.06 -11.48 -2.37
N ILE A 90 7.13 -10.63 -1.99
CA ILE A 90 5.74 -10.73 -2.42
C ILE A 90 5.60 -10.43 -3.92
N GLU A 91 6.35 -9.47 -4.43
CA GLU A 91 6.36 -9.17 -5.87
C GLU A 91 6.82 -10.37 -6.68
N GLU A 92 7.86 -11.04 -6.25
CA GLU A 92 8.36 -12.24 -6.93
C GLU A 92 7.31 -13.34 -6.97
N VAL A 93 6.64 -13.58 -5.85
CA VAL A 93 5.58 -14.59 -5.78
C VAL A 93 4.40 -14.19 -6.65
N ALA A 94 4.02 -12.92 -6.64
CA ALA A 94 2.89 -12.42 -7.40
C ALA A 94 3.14 -12.44 -8.91
N ASP A 95 4.40 -12.23 -9.33
CA ASP A 95 4.77 -12.24 -10.73
C ASP A 95 4.99 -13.65 -11.28
N ASP A 96 5.27 -14.61 -10.41
CA ASP A 96 5.52 -15.99 -10.79
C ASP A 96 4.21 -16.75 -10.97
N ARG A 97 3.43 -16.30 -11.92
CA ARG A 97 2.16 -16.95 -12.25
C ARG A 97 2.29 -17.82 -13.48
N PRO A 98 1.65 -19.00 -13.45
CA PRO A 98 1.55 -19.79 -14.65
C PRO A 98 0.68 -19.14 -15.71
#